data_94fba4b37cc1ff7f8bc9a226c0ec8e74
#
_entry.id   94fba4b37cc1ff7f8bc9a226c0ec8e74
#
_cell.length_a   1.000
_cell.length_b   1.000
_cell.length_c   1.000
_cell.angle_alpha   90.00
_cell.angle_beta   90.00
_cell.angle_gamma   90.00
#
_symmetry.space_group_name_H-M   'P 1'
#
loop_
_entity.id
_entity.type
_entity.pdbx_description
1 polymer ?
#
loop_
_entity_poly.entity_id
_entity_poly.type
_entity_poly.pdbx_seq_one_letter_code
_entity_poly.pdbx_strand_id
1 'polypeptide(L)'
;MALVRRAQTIFFAGYKRLPTPARLFLVRRFTPSFHVGSICVVERADGHMLLVRQSYRRGGWGFPGGLLRRGEEPADCARRELSEELGIEVQLQGQPVVVVDAGVRRVDVIFNARLSDGSEEPERTPHSPEIADARWFPPDGLPSLLPEATSALIQLGRTYRPR
;
A
#
# COMPACT_ATOMS: atom_id res chain seq x y z
N MET A 1 35.14 -1.13 24.13
CA MET A 1 34.16 -2.20 23.93
C MET A 1 33.50 -2.69 25.23
N ALA A 2 34.26 -2.91 26.33
CA ALA A 2 33.70 -3.42 27.60
C ALA A 2 32.65 -2.49 28.28
N LEU A 3 32.84 -1.17 28.21
CA LEU A 3 31.96 -0.17 28.84
C LEU A 3 30.53 -0.19 28.17
N VAL A 4 30.52 -0.28 26.85
CA VAL A 4 29.24 -0.32 26.08
C VAL A 4 28.45 -1.61 26.38
N ARG A 5 29.12 -2.74 26.45
CA ARG A 5 28.50 -4.02 26.86
C ARG A 5 27.93 -3.97 28.27
N ARG A 6 28.64 -3.38 29.22
CA ARG A 6 28.15 -3.21 30.61
C ARG A 6 26.90 -2.32 30.66
N ALA A 7 26.91 -1.18 29.95
CA ALA A 7 25.75 -0.30 29.88
C ALA A 7 24.54 -0.99 29.24
N GLN A 8 24.72 -1.75 28.18
CA GLN A 8 23.68 -2.55 27.57
C GLN A 8 23.10 -3.61 28.54
N THR A 9 23.97 -4.30 29.27
CA THR A 9 23.54 -5.33 30.23
C THR A 9 22.67 -4.73 31.34
N ILE A 10 23.07 -3.58 31.89
CA ILE A 10 22.30 -2.87 32.92
C ILE A 10 20.95 -2.38 32.37
N PHE A 11 20.97 -1.81 31.14
CA PHE A 11 19.74 -1.39 30.46
C PHE A 11 18.76 -2.55 30.26
N PHE A 12 19.21 -3.68 29.72
CA PHE A 12 18.34 -4.85 29.52
C PHE A 12 17.86 -5.48 30.83
N ALA A 13 18.67 -5.44 31.89
CA ALA A 13 18.24 -5.92 33.20
C ALA A 13 17.11 -5.04 33.79
N GLY A 14 17.22 -3.72 33.64
CA GLY A 14 16.16 -2.77 34.00
C GLY A 14 14.90 -2.93 33.15
N TYR A 15 15.08 -3.02 31.80
CA TYR A 15 13.98 -3.20 30.85
C TYR A 15 13.16 -4.47 31.09
N LYS A 16 13.81 -5.59 31.45
CA LYS A 16 13.13 -6.86 31.80
C LYS A 16 12.23 -6.75 33.03
N ARG A 17 12.53 -5.85 33.98
CA ARG A 17 11.74 -5.63 35.18
C ARG A 17 10.55 -4.70 34.98
N LEU A 18 10.49 -3.97 33.86
CA LEU A 18 9.36 -3.11 33.56
C LEU A 18 8.11 -3.94 33.21
N PRO A 19 6.93 -3.53 33.71
CA PRO A 19 5.66 -4.15 33.30
C PRO A 19 5.44 -3.94 31.80
N THR A 20 4.71 -4.88 31.17
CA THR A 20 4.46 -4.89 29.73
C THR A 20 3.97 -3.55 29.16
N PRO A 21 3.02 -2.81 29.78
CA PRO A 21 2.58 -1.52 29.25
C PRO A 21 3.69 -0.47 29.23
N ALA A 22 4.59 -0.46 30.22
CA ALA A 22 5.72 0.46 30.23
C ALA A 22 6.76 0.14 29.16
N ARG A 23 7.01 -1.15 28.89
CA ARG A 23 7.87 -1.59 27.77
C ARG A 23 7.29 -1.16 26.43
N LEU A 24 5.99 -1.37 26.21
CA LEU A 24 5.30 -0.96 24.99
C LEU A 24 5.29 0.56 24.82
N PHE A 25 5.12 1.32 25.90
CA PHE A 25 5.22 2.78 25.85
C PHE A 25 6.62 3.24 25.40
N LEU A 26 7.69 2.67 25.96
CA LEU A 26 9.06 2.99 25.58
C LEU A 26 9.32 2.65 24.09
N VAL A 27 8.92 1.46 23.64
CA VAL A 27 9.06 1.08 22.23
C VAL A 27 8.34 2.08 21.34
N ARG A 28 7.07 2.38 21.62
CA ARG A 28 6.27 3.34 20.82
C ARG A 28 6.85 4.75 20.83
N ARG A 29 7.52 5.17 21.92
CA ARG A 29 8.10 6.51 22.06
C ARG A 29 9.41 6.67 21.29
N PHE A 30 10.20 5.59 21.19
CA PHE A 30 11.56 5.63 20.64
C PHE A 30 11.73 4.92 19.29
N THR A 31 10.72 4.17 18.85
CA THR A 31 10.70 3.58 17.48
C THR A 31 9.86 4.44 16.54
N PRO A 32 10.33 4.66 15.29
CA PRO A 32 9.52 5.32 14.30
C PRO A 32 8.27 4.49 13.99
N SER A 33 7.10 5.13 13.97
CA SER A 33 5.86 4.52 13.51
C SER A 33 5.69 4.79 12.02
N PHE A 34 5.18 3.80 11.29
CA PHE A 34 4.85 3.89 9.88
C PHE A 34 3.36 3.66 9.69
N HIS A 35 2.77 4.36 8.74
CA HIS A 35 1.46 4.02 8.22
C HIS A 35 1.62 2.86 7.24
N VAL A 36 0.76 1.85 7.35
CA VAL A 36 0.78 0.72 6.44
C VAL A 36 -0.40 0.86 5.50
N GLY A 37 -0.12 0.78 4.21
CA GLY A 37 -1.10 0.80 3.14
C GLY A 37 -1.08 -0.48 2.33
N SER A 38 -2.14 -0.69 1.55
CA SER A 38 -2.23 -1.74 0.56
C SER A 38 -2.55 -1.12 -0.79
N ILE A 39 -1.81 -1.48 -1.82
CA ILE A 39 -1.98 -1.03 -3.20
C ILE A 39 -2.27 -2.25 -4.06
N CYS A 40 -3.19 -2.12 -5.00
CA CYS A 40 -3.59 -3.21 -5.86
C CYS A 40 -3.40 -2.84 -7.34
N VAL A 41 -2.51 -3.55 -8.01
CA VAL A 41 -2.31 -3.44 -9.46
C VAL A 41 -3.24 -4.43 -10.13
N VAL A 42 -4.42 -3.96 -10.51
CA VAL A 42 -5.43 -4.78 -11.20
C VAL A 42 -5.12 -4.78 -12.68
N GLU A 43 -4.98 -5.97 -13.25
CA GLU A 43 -4.62 -6.18 -14.66
C GLU A 43 -5.64 -7.06 -15.37
N ARG A 44 -6.03 -6.64 -16.55
CA ARG A 44 -6.84 -7.43 -17.49
C ARG A 44 -6.00 -8.44 -18.28
N ALA A 45 -6.69 -9.39 -18.93
CA ALA A 45 -6.05 -10.37 -19.77
C ALA A 45 -5.27 -9.77 -20.97
N ASP A 46 -5.67 -8.59 -21.44
CA ASP A 46 -5.01 -7.83 -22.50
C ASP A 46 -3.82 -6.97 -22.00
N GLY A 47 -3.51 -7.04 -20.70
CA GLY A 47 -2.42 -6.32 -20.06
C GLY A 47 -2.76 -4.89 -19.61
N HIS A 48 -4.00 -4.40 -19.86
CA HIS A 48 -4.41 -3.09 -19.34
C HIS A 48 -4.44 -3.08 -17.84
N MET A 49 -3.98 -1.98 -17.24
CA MET A 49 -3.96 -1.75 -15.80
C MET A 49 -5.00 -0.71 -15.40
N LEU A 50 -5.71 -0.99 -14.31
CA LEU A 50 -6.68 -0.07 -13.74
C LEU A 50 -5.96 0.99 -12.91
N LEU A 51 -6.15 2.24 -13.28
CA LEU A 51 -5.67 3.39 -12.53
C LEU A 51 -6.83 4.26 -12.07
N VAL A 52 -6.62 4.92 -10.93
CA VAL A 52 -7.57 5.84 -10.32
C VAL A 52 -6.96 7.22 -10.16
N ARG A 53 -7.80 8.24 -10.20
CA ARG A 53 -7.44 9.61 -9.89
C ARG A 53 -8.23 10.07 -8.66
N GLN A 54 -7.51 10.38 -7.59
CA GLN A 54 -8.10 10.80 -6.33
C GLN A 54 -8.61 12.24 -6.43
N SER A 55 -9.79 12.50 -5.86
CA SER A 55 -10.47 13.82 -5.92
C SER A 55 -9.73 14.92 -5.13
N TYR A 56 -9.05 14.55 -4.06
CA TYR A 56 -8.35 15.47 -3.15
C TYR A 56 -6.87 15.68 -3.51
N ARG A 57 -6.32 14.94 -4.49
CA ARG A 57 -4.94 15.10 -4.97
C ARG A 57 -4.89 15.81 -6.30
N ARG A 58 -3.96 16.75 -6.44
CA ARG A 58 -3.67 17.38 -7.72
C ARG A 58 -2.62 16.60 -8.48
N GLY A 59 -2.96 16.22 -9.71
CA GLY A 59 -2.04 15.61 -10.69
C GLY A 59 -1.78 14.13 -10.46
N GLY A 60 -1.56 13.41 -11.56
CA GLY A 60 -1.16 12.02 -11.58
C GLY A 60 -2.28 11.00 -11.32
N TRP A 61 -2.00 9.79 -11.81
CA TRP A 61 -2.83 8.62 -11.60
C TRP A 61 -2.13 7.69 -10.62
N GLY A 62 -2.91 6.99 -9.81
CA GLY A 62 -2.43 5.97 -8.87
C GLY A 62 -3.08 4.62 -9.12
N PHE A 63 -2.60 3.61 -8.45
CA PHE A 63 -3.33 2.37 -8.31
C PHE A 63 -4.34 2.48 -7.16
N PRO A 64 -5.50 1.79 -7.23
CA PRO A 64 -6.46 1.75 -6.14
C PRO A 64 -5.86 1.13 -4.89
N GLY A 65 -6.30 1.60 -3.73
CA GLY A 65 -5.84 1.12 -2.44
C GLY A 65 -5.88 2.18 -1.36
N GLY A 66 -5.65 1.76 -0.12
CA GLY A 66 -5.76 2.63 1.03
C GLY A 66 -4.96 2.19 2.24
N LEU A 67 -5.23 2.79 3.38
CA LEU A 67 -4.55 2.48 4.64
C LEU A 67 -5.25 1.32 5.36
N LEU A 68 -4.45 0.47 6.00
CA LEU A 68 -4.96 -0.61 6.82
C LEU A 68 -5.76 -0.07 8.02
N ARG A 69 -6.89 -0.68 8.29
CA ARG A 69 -7.63 -0.53 9.54
C ARG A 69 -6.94 -1.30 10.67
N ARG A 70 -7.26 -0.96 11.90
CA ARG A 70 -6.65 -1.63 13.05
C ARG A 70 -6.98 -3.14 13.06
N GLY A 71 -5.93 -3.97 13.01
CA GLY A 71 -6.06 -5.43 13.00
C GLY A 71 -6.44 -6.02 11.65
N GLU A 72 -6.42 -5.22 10.58
CA GLU A 72 -6.70 -5.66 9.22
C GLU A 72 -5.44 -6.23 8.57
N GLU A 73 -5.61 -7.32 7.82
CA GLU A 73 -4.53 -7.88 6.99
C GLU A 73 -4.41 -7.12 5.66
N PRO A 74 -3.20 -6.94 5.12
CA PRO A 74 -3.00 -6.19 3.88
C PRO A 74 -3.82 -6.71 2.68
N ALA A 75 -4.02 -8.02 2.58
CA ALA A 75 -4.81 -8.62 1.51
C ALA A 75 -6.30 -8.27 1.63
N ASP A 76 -6.83 -8.20 2.84
CA ASP A 76 -8.23 -7.84 3.09
C ASP A 76 -8.44 -6.34 2.86
N CYS A 77 -7.46 -5.51 3.28
CA CYS A 77 -7.45 -4.08 2.94
C CYS A 77 -7.52 -3.86 1.43
N ALA A 78 -6.69 -4.57 0.63
CA ALA A 78 -6.71 -4.46 -0.82
C ALA A 78 -8.11 -4.74 -1.40
N ARG A 79 -8.73 -5.85 -0.99
CA ARG A 79 -10.08 -6.22 -1.47
C ARG A 79 -11.14 -5.22 -1.03
N ARG A 80 -11.10 -4.79 0.22
CA ARG A 80 -12.05 -3.81 0.78
C ARG A 80 -11.99 -2.48 0.04
N GLU A 81 -10.79 -1.93 -0.16
CA GLU A 81 -10.63 -0.64 -0.85
C GLU A 81 -11.16 -0.71 -2.29
N LEU A 82 -10.88 -1.80 -3.04
CA LEU A 82 -11.42 -1.94 -4.39
C LEU A 82 -12.94 -2.05 -4.41
N SER A 83 -13.52 -2.75 -3.44
CA SER A 83 -14.97 -2.85 -3.30
C SER A 83 -15.58 -1.49 -2.89
N GLU A 84 -15.00 -0.79 -1.91
CA GLU A 84 -15.50 0.51 -1.41
C GLU A 84 -15.31 1.65 -2.43
N GLU A 85 -14.16 1.71 -3.11
CA GLU A 85 -13.83 2.76 -4.06
C GLU A 85 -14.47 2.56 -5.44
N LEU A 86 -14.49 1.33 -5.94
CA LEU A 86 -14.78 1.03 -7.34
C LEU A 86 -15.92 0.02 -7.55
N GLY A 87 -16.44 -0.58 -6.47
CA GLY A 87 -17.50 -1.59 -6.56
C GLY A 87 -17.07 -2.89 -7.22
N ILE A 88 -15.78 -3.20 -7.27
CA ILE A 88 -15.24 -4.39 -7.93
C ILE A 88 -14.71 -5.41 -6.94
N GLU A 89 -14.80 -6.68 -7.32
CA GLU A 89 -14.17 -7.78 -6.62
C GLU A 89 -12.96 -8.31 -7.38
N VAL A 90 -11.90 -8.66 -6.66
CA VAL A 90 -10.64 -9.09 -7.26
C VAL A 90 -10.08 -10.36 -6.64
N GLN A 91 -9.38 -11.12 -7.48
CA GLN A 91 -8.53 -12.22 -7.07
C GLN A 91 -7.07 -11.75 -7.04
N LEU A 92 -6.47 -11.75 -5.84
CA LEU A 92 -5.06 -11.43 -5.68
C LEU A 92 -4.19 -12.52 -6.27
N GLN A 93 -3.11 -12.13 -6.95
CA GLN A 93 -2.23 -13.02 -7.71
C GLN A 93 -0.81 -13.02 -7.15
N GLY A 94 -0.22 -14.21 -6.98
CA GLY A 94 1.17 -14.35 -6.58
C GLY A 94 1.48 -13.84 -5.17
N GLN A 95 2.74 -13.53 -4.94
CA GLN A 95 3.21 -12.94 -3.67
C GLN A 95 3.22 -11.43 -3.75
N PRO A 96 2.82 -10.72 -2.70
CA PRO A 96 2.92 -9.28 -2.64
C PRO A 96 4.37 -8.82 -2.57
N VAL A 97 4.62 -7.59 -3.02
CA VAL A 97 5.89 -6.89 -2.80
C VAL A 97 5.67 -5.74 -1.82
N VAL A 98 6.75 -5.30 -1.16
CA VAL A 98 6.68 -4.26 -0.14
C VAL A 98 7.58 -3.10 -0.54
N VAL A 99 7.05 -1.89 -0.47
CA VAL A 99 7.78 -0.63 -0.62
C VAL A 99 7.78 0.12 0.71
N VAL A 100 8.96 0.56 1.13
CA VAL A 100 9.12 1.39 2.33
C VAL A 100 9.52 2.80 1.90
N ASP A 101 8.68 3.77 2.17
CA ASP A 101 9.01 5.19 2.04
C ASP A 101 9.29 5.78 3.42
N ALA A 102 10.58 5.92 3.74
CA ALA A 102 11.03 6.48 5.02
C ALA A 102 10.73 7.99 5.13
N GLY A 103 10.64 8.71 4.02
CA GLY A 103 10.39 10.15 3.99
C GLY A 103 9.01 10.51 4.50
N VAL A 104 8.00 9.79 4.06
CA VAL A 104 6.60 9.95 4.50
C VAL A 104 6.18 8.93 5.56
N ARG A 105 7.11 8.10 6.03
CA ARG A 105 6.88 7.03 7.02
C ARG A 105 5.72 6.11 6.61
N ARG A 106 5.79 5.62 5.39
CA ARG A 106 4.77 4.73 4.82
C ARG A 106 5.39 3.41 4.37
N VAL A 107 4.64 2.34 4.56
CA VAL A 107 4.92 1.00 4.05
C VAL A 107 3.73 0.60 3.22
N ASP A 108 3.94 0.33 1.93
CA ASP A 108 2.89 -0.17 1.05
C ASP A 108 3.13 -1.64 0.71
N VAL A 109 2.10 -2.45 0.94
CA VAL A 109 2.04 -3.85 0.49
C VAL A 109 1.30 -3.87 -0.84
N ILE A 110 1.99 -4.28 -1.89
CA ILE A 110 1.53 -4.16 -3.27
C ILE A 110 1.15 -5.54 -3.79
N PHE A 111 -0.08 -5.69 -4.23
CA PHE A 111 -0.62 -6.91 -4.81
C PHE A 111 -0.82 -6.76 -6.31
N ASN A 112 -0.52 -7.81 -7.07
CA ASN A 112 -1.11 -7.99 -8.38
C ASN A 112 -2.50 -8.62 -8.21
N ALA A 113 -3.44 -8.24 -9.08
CA ALA A 113 -4.80 -8.78 -9.04
C ALA A 113 -5.43 -8.84 -10.43
N ARG A 114 -6.49 -9.63 -10.54
CA ARG A 114 -7.42 -9.66 -11.68
C ARG A 114 -8.83 -9.50 -11.14
N LEU A 115 -9.73 -9.04 -12.00
CA LEU A 115 -11.16 -9.07 -11.67
C LEU A 115 -11.59 -10.51 -11.36
N SER A 116 -12.43 -10.67 -10.35
CA SER A 116 -13.06 -11.96 -10.06
C SER A 116 -14.05 -12.31 -11.18
N ASP A 117 -14.26 -13.61 -11.42
CA ASP A 117 -15.23 -14.07 -12.38
C ASP A 117 -16.62 -13.55 -12.01
N GLY A 118 -17.29 -12.91 -12.96
CA GLY A 118 -18.60 -12.28 -12.74
C GLY A 118 -18.56 -10.91 -12.04
N SER A 119 -17.38 -10.37 -11.70
CA SER A 119 -17.25 -9.00 -11.25
C SER A 119 -17.56 -8.04 -12.40
N GLU A 120 -18.33 -6.99 -12.10
CA GLU A 120 -18.58 -5.93 -13.07
C GLU A 120 -17.32 -5.11 -13.32
N GLU A 121 -17.21 -4.54 -14.52
CA GLU A 121 -16.15 -3.57 -14.83
C GLU A 121 -16.37 -2.31 -13.97
N PRO A 122 -15.29 -1.68 -13.46
CA PRO A 122 -15.45 -0.45 -12.70
C PRO A 122 -16.13 0.62 -13.54
N GLU A 123 -17.18 1.21 -13.00
CA GLU A 123 -17.84 2.35 -13.61
C GLU A 123 -16.89 3.56 -13.72
N ARG A 124 -17.07 4.37 -14.76
CA ARG A 124 -16.34 5.65 -14.88
C ARG A 124 -16.66 6.63 -13.74
N THR A 125 -17.83 6.48 -13.12
CA THR A 125 -18.23 7.23 -11.95
C THR A 125 -18.06 6.34 -10.74
N PRO A 126 -16.97 6.48 -9.98
CA PRO A 126 -16.67 5.62 -8.84
C PRO A 126 -17.72 5.75 -7.74
N HIS A 127 -17.88 4.68 -6.96
CA HIS A 127 -18.81 4.63 -5.83
C HIS A 127 -18.40 5.52 -4.66
N SER A 128 -17.13 5.89 -4.58
CA SER A 128 -16.59 6.72 -3.50
C SER A 128 -16.31 8.15 -3.96
N PRO A 129 -16.67 9.18 -3.17
CA PRO A 129 -16.32 10.56 -3.46
C PRO A 129 -14.81 10.84 -3.42
N GLU A 130 -14.01 9.90 -2.91
CA GLU A 130 -12.55 10.00 -2.88
C GLU A 130 -11.91 9.79 -4.25
N ILE A 131 -12.59 9.09 -5.15
CA ILE A 131 -12.12 8.81 -6.51
C ILE A 131 -12.86 9.70 -7.52
N ALA A 132 -12.12 10.53 -8.22
CA ALA A 132 -12.66 11.41 -9.25
C ALA A 132 -12.82 10.71 -10.61
N ASP A 133 -12.00 9.69 -10.88
CA ASP A 133 -11.99 9.00 -12.19
C ASP A 133 -11.30 7.63 -12.05
N ALA A 134 -11.75 6.64 -12.80
CA ALA A 134 -11.15 5.31 -12.88
C ALA A 134 -11.09 4.86 -14.35
N ARG A 135 -9.92 4.42 -14.82
CA ARG A 135 -9.72 4.03 -16.23
C ARG A 135 -8.70 2.90 -16.37
N TRP A 136 -8.90 2.13 -17.43
CA TRP A 136 -7.94 1.17 -17.90
C TRP A 136 -6.93 1.83 -18.86
N PHE A 137 -5.65 1.53 -18.66
CA PHE A 137 -4.57 2.02 -19.50
C PHE A 137 -3.71 0.88 -20.00
N PRO A 138 -3.30 0.89 -21.28
CA PRO A 138 -2.36 -0.10 -21.80
C PRO A 138 -0.97 0.08 -21.16
N PRO A 139 -0.18 -0.98 -21.03
CA PRO A 139 1.11 -0.94 -20.32
C PRO A 139 2.13 0.02 -20.98
N ASP A 140 2.04 0.24 -22.27
CA ASP A 140 2.87 1.16 -23.06
C ASP A 140 2.28 2.58 -23.15
N GLY A 141 1.11 2.80 -22.59
CA GLY A 141 0.35 4.04 -22.65
C GLY A 141 -0.03 4.62 -21.29
N LEU A 142 0.70 4.32 -20.24
CA LEU A 142 0.43 4.82 -18.91
C LEU A 142 0.56 6.35 -18.84
N PRO A 143 -0.38 7.04 -18.17
CA PRO A 143 -0.33 8.48 -17.95
C PRO A 143 0.74 8.84 -16.91
N SER A 144 0.86 10.13 -16.60
CA SER A 144 1.70 10.56 -15.46
C SER A 144 1.21 9.91 -14.17
N LEU A 145 2.07 9.14 -13.53
CA LEU A 145 1.78 8.39 -12.31
C LEU A 145 2.22 9.16 -11.07
N LEU A 146 1.51 8.94 -9.98
CA LEU A 146 1.95 9.33 -8.64
C LEU A 146 3.21 8.55 -8.23
N PRO A 147 4.07 9.13 -7.35
CA PRO A 147 5.33 8.49 -6.95
C PRO A 147 5.17 7.07 -6.40
N GLU A 148 4.15 6.84 -5.58
CA GLU A 148 3.85 5.52 -5.01
C GLU A 148 3.46 4.49 -6.08
N ALA A 149 2.72 4.92 -7.12
CA ALA A 149 2.35 4.04 -8.24
C ALA A 149 3.58 3.69 -9.11
N THR A 150 4.46 4.66 -9.32
CA THR A 150 5.74 4.43 -10.01
C THR A 150 6.61 3.44 -9.23
N SER A 151 6.72 3.64 -7.90
CA SER A 151 7.47 2.74 -7.03
C SER A 151 6.90 1.32 -7.04
N ALA A 152 5.57 1.19 -7.06
CA ALA A 152 4.88 -0.10 -7.15
C ALA A 152 5.25 -0.85 -8.43
N LEU A 153 5.22 -0.18 -9.60
CA LEU A 153 5.59 -0.80 -10.88
C LEU A 153 7.05 -1.26 -10.90
N ILE A 154 7.97 -0.41 -10.44
CA ILE A 154 9.39 -0.74 -10.39
C ILE A 154 9.62 -1.98 -9.51
N GLN A 155 8.97 -2.05 -8.36
CA GLN A 155 9.13 -3.17 -7.42
C GLN A 155 8.54 -4.48 -7.96
N LEU A 156 7.49 -4.37 -8.79
CA LEU A 156 6.93 -5.51 -9.52
C LEU A 156 7.77 -5.90 -10.76
N GLY A 157 8.93 -5.26 -10.99
CA GLY A 157 9.79 -5.53 -12.14
C GLY A 157 9.23 -5.02 -13.47
N ARG A 158 8.30 -4.05 -13.43
CA ARG A 158 7.68 -3.46 -14.62
C ARG A 158 8.38 -2.16 -15.02
N THR A 159 8.56 -1.95 -16.31
CA THR A 159 9.14 -0.70 -16.83
C THR A 159 8.04 0.36 -16.94
N TYR A 160 8.30 1.54 -16.38
CA TYR A 160 7.46 2.72 -16.57
C TYR A 160 8.23 3.81 -17.29
N ARG A 161 7.66 4.32 -18.38
CA ARG A 161 8.16 5.50 -19.09
C ARG A 161 7.02 6.53 -19.14
N PRO A 162 7.15 7.67 -18.45
CA PRO A 162 6.13 8.72 -18.53
C PRO A 162 6.02 9.26 -19.95
N ARG A 163 4.81 9.53 -20.38
CA ARG A 163 4.53 10.31 -21.61
C ARG A 163 4.63 11.79 -21.32
#